data_f2c40b8bbe2cbc59885a38f01b13fbb0
#
_entry.id   f2c40b8bbe2cbc59885a38f01b13fbb0
#
_cell.length_a   1.000
_cell.length_b   1.000
_cell.length_c   1.000
_cell.angle_alpha   90.00
_cell.angle_beta   90.00
_cell.angle_gamma   90.00
#
_symmetry.space_group_name_H-M   'P 1'
#
loop_
_entity.id
_entity.type
_entity.pdbx_description
1 polymer ?
#
loop_
_entity_poly.entity_id
_entity_poly.type
_entity_poly.pdbx_seq_one_letter_code
_entity_poly.pdbx_strand_id
1 'polypeptide(L)'
;MKYRIVLEKPAEKFIVKLPQPEKKRVLRAISKLPYEGDIKRLQGKKSRGLLRLRVGDYRVIYTIDDGLLVVCVIDAGERGQIYQRYS
;
A
#
# COMPACT_ATOMS: atom_id res chain seq x y z
N MET A 1 -3.57 3.32 -19.94
CA MET A 1 -3.39 1.92 -19.56
C MET A 1 -3.63 1.76 -18.06
N LYS A 2 -4.26 0.65 -17.68
CA LYS A 2 -4.56 0.41 -16.27
C LYS A 2 -3.62 -0.63 -15.69
N TYR A 3 -3.09 -0.31 -14.52
CA TYR A 3 -2.37 -1.29 -13.74
C TYR A 3 -3.35 -2.20 -13.03
N ARG A 4 -3.02 -3.48 -12.95
CA ARG A 4 -3.78 -4.43 -12.14
C ARG A 4 -3.31 -4.30 -10.71
N ILE A 5 -4.25 -4.28 -9.77
CA ILE A 5 -3.94 -4.20 -8.34
C ILE A 5 -4.07 -5.59 -7.73
N VAL A 6 -3.01 -6.02 -7.06
CA VAL A 6 -3.00 -7.30 -6.36
C VAL A 6 -2.77 -7.01 -4.87
N LEU A 7 -3.63 -7.55 -4.02
CA LEU A 7 -3.49 -7.44 -2.57
C LEU A 7 -2.92 -8.75 -2.03
N GLU A 8 -1.76 -8.68 -1.39
CA GLU A 8 -1.24 -9.86 -0.71
C GLU A 8 -1.92 -10.04 0.63
N LYS A 9 -1.81 -11.22 1.20
CA LYS A 9 -2.56 -11.58 2.40
C LYS A 9 -2.40 -10.63 3.58
N PRO A 10 -1.19 -10.16 3.94
CA PRO A 10 -1.07 -9.24 5.07
C PRO A 10 -1.87 -7.95 4.87
N ALA A 11 -1.83 -7.39 3.64
CA ALA A 11 -2.60 -6.19 3.34
C ALA A 11 -4.09 -6.47 3.36
N GLU A 12 -4.51 -7.56 2.74
CA GLU A 12 -5.91 -7.94 2.69
C GLU A 12 -6.48 -8.13 4.09
N LYS A 13 -5.76 -8.88 4.94
CA LYS A 13 -6.22 -9.12 6.31
C LYS A 13 -6.41 -7.84 7.10
N PHE A 14 -5.48 -6.90 6.96
CA PHE A 14 -5.60 -5.64 7.67
C PHE A 14 -6.80 -4.84 7.17
N ILE A 15 -6.96 -4.74 5.85
CA ILE A 15 -7.98 -3.88 5.25
C ILE A 15 -9.39 -4.41 5.52
N VAL A 16 -9.60 -5.73 5.44
CA VAL A 16 -10.95 -6.29 5.64
C VAL A 16 -11.45 -6.09 7.06
N LYS A 17 -10.56 -5.90 8.02
CA LYS A 17 -10.94 -5.68 9.42
C LYS A 17 -11.27 -4.22 9.73
N LEU A 18 -11.03 -3.31 8.82
CA LEU A 18 -11.32 -1.90 9.04
C LEU A 18 -12.82 -1.65 9.03
N PRO A 19 -13.30 -0.66 9.82
CA PRO A 19 -14.68 -0.21 9.69
C PRO A 19 -14.97 0.23 8.26
N GLN A 20 -16.22 0.12 7.83
CA GLN A 20 -16.60 0.39 6.44
C GLN A 20 -16.13 1.72 5.88
N PRO A 21 -16.26 2.86 6.61
CA PRO A 21 -15.79 4.13 6.04
C PRO A 21 -14.28 4.11 5.74
N GLU A 22 -13.49 3.60 6.68
CA GLU A 22 -12.04 3.52 6.49
C GLU A 22 -11.66 2.53 5.41
N LYS A 23 -12.35 1.39 5.37
CA LYS A 23 -12.10 0.37 4.34
C LYS A 23 -12.31 0.95 2.95
N LYS A 24 -13.43 1.64 2.74
CA LYS A 24 -13.72 2.25 1.45
C LYS A 24 -12.69 3.30 1.08
N ARG A 25 -12.26 4.09 2.05
CA ARG A 25 -11.28 5.14 1.83
C ARG A 25 -9.93 4.56 1.41
N VAL A 26 -9.48 3.52 2.10
CA VAL A 26 -8.19 2.88 1.78
C VAL A 26 -8.26 2.20 0.41
N LEU A 27 -9.32 1.46 0.14
CA LEU A 27 -9.46 0.77 -1.15
C LEU A 27 -9.57 1.76 -2.30
N ARG A 28 -10.25 2.88 -2.11
CA ARG A 28 -10.33 3.92 -3.14
C ARG A 28 -8.96 4.50 -3.43
N ALA A 29 -8.18 4.78 -2.38
CA ALA A 29 -6.84 5.32 -2.56
C ALA A 29 -5.93 4.31 -3.28
N ILE A 30 -6.03 3.04 -2.94
CA ILE A 30 -5.26 1.99 -3.60
C ILE A 30 -5.64 1.90 -5.09
N SER A 31 -6.92 2.05 -5.42
CA SER A 31 -7.39 1.93 -6.80
C SER A 31 -6.80 2.99 -7.73
N LYS A 32 -6.28 4.08 -7.17
CA LYS A 32 -5.67 5.15 -7.96
C LYS A 32 -4.18 4.96 -8.18
N LEU A 33 -3.58 3.96 -7.56
CA LEU A 33 -2.16 3.67 -7.76
C LEU A 33 -1.92 3.16 -9.17
N PRO A 34 -0.78 3.47 -9.76
CA PRO A 34 0.35 4.23 -9.19
C PRO A 34 0.29 5.73 -9.47
N TYR A 35 -0.82 6.26 -9.93
CA TYR A 35 -0.90 7.61 -10.50
C TYR A 35 -1.14 8.71 -9.49
N GLU A 36 -1.92 8.44 -8.43
CA GLU A 36 -2.32 9.46 -7.47
C GLU A 36 -2.14 8.96 -6.05
N GLY A 37 -1.87 9.90 -5.13
CA GLY A 37 -1.81 9.61 -3.72
C GLY A 37 -0.62 10.26 -3.05
N ASP A 38 -0.59 10.19 -1.73
CA ASP A 38 0.55 10.65 -0.93
C ASP A 38 1.58 9.51 -0.89
N ILE A 39 2.45 9.51 -1.88
CA ILE A 39 3.37 8.41 -2.15
C ILE A 39 4.79 8.81 -1.86
N LYS A 40 5.51 7.96 -1.13
CA LYS A 40 6.93 8.14 -0.89
C LYS A 40 7.66 6.81 -1.03
N ARG A 41 8.91 6.90 -1.43
CA ARG A 41 9.79 5.74 -1.48
C ARG A 41 10.28 5.44 -0.06
N LEU A 42 10.22 4.20 0.35
CA LEU A 42 10.76 3.80 1.65
C LEU A 42 12.28 3.75 1.59
N GLN A 43 12.91 4.15 2.69
CA GLN A 43 14.37 4.15 2.80
C GLN A 43 14.81 3.05 3.74
N GLY A 44 16.04 2.57 3.55
CA GLY A 44 16.62 1.50 4.33
C GLY A 44 16.86 0.26 3.50
N LYS A 45 17.73 -0.62 3.98
CA LYS A 45 18.14 -1.79 3.23
C LYS A 45 16.98 -2.78 3.03
N LYS A 46 16.13 -2.92 4.05
CA LYS A 46 14.99 -3.84 3.98
C LYS A 46 13.82 -3.31 3.16
N SER A 47 13.87 -2.02 2.83
CA SER A 47 12.76 -1.36 2.13
C SER A 47 13.07 -1.06 0.68
N ARG A 48 14.15 -1.62 0.17
CA ARG A 48 14.60 -1.32 -1.19
C ARG A 48 13.53 -1.68 -2.22
N GLY A 49 13.16 -0.71 -3.03
CA GLY A 49 12.14 -0.90 -4.05
C GLY A 49 10.70 -0.82 -3.55
N LEU A 50 10.53 -0.58 -2.25
CA LEU A 50 9.18 -0.47 -1.69
C LEU A 50 8.72 0.99 -1.68
N LEU A 51 7.40 1.15 -1.86
CA LEU A 51 6.74 2.45 -1.85
C LEU A 51 5.69 2.46 -0.76
N ARG A 52 5.41 3.65 -0.24
CA ARG A 52 4.41 3.85 0.80
C ARG A 52 3.31 4.77 0.27
N LEU A 53 2.07 4.35 0.45
CA LEU A 53 0.89 5.20 0.24
C LEU A 53 0.32 5.55 1.60
N ARG A 54 0.20 6.85 1.89
CA ARG A 54 -0.42 7.33 3.12
C ARG A 54 -1.91 7.58 2.87
N VAL A 55 -2.75 7.01 3.75
CA VAL A 55 -4.18 7.23 3.72
C VAL A 55 -4.62 7.52 5.15
N GLY A 56 -4.62 8.81 5.53
CA GLY A 56 -4.92 9.19 6.91
C GLY A 56 -3.92 8.59 7.88
N ASP A 57 -4.42 7.83 8.85
CA ASP A 57 -3.57 7.17 9.85
C ASP A 57 -3.07 5.81 9.40
N TYR A 58 -3.37 5.44 8.16
CA TYR A 58 -2.96 4.15 7.62
C TYR A 58 -1.85 4.30 6.61
N ARG A 59 -1.04 3.25 6.49
CA ARG A 59 0.05 3.18 5.51
C ARG A 59 -0.08 1.89 4.73
N VAL A 60 0.09 2.00 3.42
CA VAL A 60 0.02 0.86 2.50
C VAL A 60 1.40 0.73 1.86
N ILE A 61 1.96 -0.46 1.92
CA ILE A 61 3.27 -0.75 1.33
C ILE A 61 3.06 -1.54 0.05
N TYR A 62 3.70 -1.09 -1.02
CA TYR A 62 3.47 -1.72 -2.32
C TYR A 62 4.70 -1.64 -3.21
N THR A 63 4.69 -2.44 -4.26
CA THR A 63 5.69 -2.38 -5.33
C THR A 63 4.97 -2.22 -6.66
N ILE A 64 5.72 -1.79 -7.66
CA ILE A 64 5.20 -1.64 -9.02
C ILE A 64 6.04 -2.49 -9.95
N ASP A 65 5.36 -3.28 -10.78
CA ASP A 65 6.01 -3.98 -11.88
C ASP A 65 5.53 -3.33 -13.17
N ASP A 66 6.36 -2.47 -13.72
CA ASP A 66 6.00 -1.72 -14.94
C ASP A 66 5.91 -2.62 -16.17
N GLY A 67 6.69 -3.69 -16.20
CA GLY A 67 6.65 -4.62 -17.32
C GLY A 67 5.34 -5.37 -17.41
N LEU A 68 4.79 -5.76 -16.26
CA LEU A 68 3.53 -6.48 -16.18
C LEU A 68 2.34 -5.56 -15.92
N LEU A 69 2.56 -4.27 -15.68
CA LEU A 69 1.53 -3.31 -15.32
C LEU A 69 0.75 -3.78 -14.09
N VAL A 70 1.49 -4.13 -13.05
CA VAL A 70 0.91 -4.62 -11.80
C VAL A 70 1.39 -3.77 -10.63
N VAL A 71 0.45 -3.40 -9.76
CA VAL A 71 0.75 -2.83 -8.44
C VAL A 71 0.49 -3.95 -7.43
N CYS A 72 1.52 -4.34 -6.70
CA CYS A 72 1.41 -5.38 -5.71
C CYS A 72 1.42 -4.76 -4.32
N VAL A 73 0.28 -4.79 -3.63
CA VAL A 73 0.14 -4.26 -2.28
C VAL A 73 0.54 -5.37 -1.31
N ILE A 74 1.72 -5.23 -0.71
CA ILE A 74 2.30 -6.31 0.09
C ILE A 74 1.92 -6.22 1.56
N ASP A 75 1.59 -5.03 2.05
CA ASP A 75 1.26 -4.88 3.47
C ASP A 75 0.46 -3.61 3.68
N ALA A 76 -0.23 -3.54 4.80
CA ALA A 76 -0.94 -2.36 5.23
C ALA A 76 -0.99 -2.36 6.74
N GLY A 77 -1.05 -1.19 7.35
CA GLY A 77 -1.08 -1.10 8.80
C GLY A 77 -1.25 0.33 9.26
N GLU A 78 -1.28 0.48 10.57
CA GLU A 78 -1.40 1.78 11.18
C GLU A 78 -0.05 2.49 11.20
N ARG A 79 -0.12 3.82 11.20
CA ARG A 79 1.03 4.69 11.31
C ARG A 79 1.93 4.24 12.46
N GLY A 80 3.23 4.20 12.20
CA GLY A 80 4.22 3.86 13.19
C GLY A 80 4.49 2.37 13.34
N GLN A 81 3.46 1.55 13.30
CA GLN A 81 3.63 0.11 13.48
C GLN A 81 4.18 -0.58 12.25
N ILE A 82 3.67 -0.20 11.08
CA ILE A 82 4.07 -0.86 9.85
C ILE A 82 5.54 -0.59 9.50
N TYR A 83 6.05 0.58 9.83
CA TYR A 83 7.44 0.93 9.49
C TYR A 83 8.47 0.09 10.22
N GLN A 84 8.13 -0.44 11.38
CA GLN A 84 9.05 -1.28 12.13
C GLN A 84 9.44 -2.54 11.38
N ARG A 85 8.57 -3.01 10.51
CA ARG A 85 8.84 -4.21 9.70
C ARG A 85 9.80 -3.96 8.56
N TYR A 86 9.95 -2.70 8.15
CA TYR A 86 10.68 -2.33 6.95
C TYR A 86 11.84 -1.37 7.20
N SER A 87 12.11 -1.05 8.43
CA SER A 87 13.21 -0.13 8.77
C SER A 87 14.53 -0.84 9.05
#